data_b7415b574cac2d52d0ed089bf914a6ea
#
_entry.id   b7415b574cac2d52d0ed089bf914a6ea
#
_cell.length_a   1.000
_cell.length_b   1.000
_cell.length_c   1.000
_cell.angle_alpha   90.00
_cell.angle_beta   90.00
_cell.angle_gamma   90.00
#
_symmetry.space_group_name_H-M   'P 1'
#
loop_
_entity.id
_entity.type
_entity.pdbx_description
1 polymer ?
#
loop_
_entity_poly.entity_id
_entity_poly.type
_entity_poly.pdbx_seq_one_letter_code
_entity_poly.pdbx_strand_id
1 'polypeptide(L)'
;RVAGTSFFLPSGLVMSGDIKGKVKYNGKAPKNRPLRMDADPVCGASHSEKVFSESFKVNSKGELAECIVYLRGVKYNGGIPKEAVVLDQKGCIYTPHVFGIQAGQDLLVKNSDATLHNIHSMPKKK
;
A
#
# COMPACT_ATOMS: atom_id res chain seq x y z
N ARG A 1 -37.58 -10.10 -7.42
CA ARG A 1 -37.21 -11.46 -7.90
C ARG A 1 -36.13 -11.27 -8.96
N VAL A 2 -34.88 -11.64 -8.66
CA VAL A 2 -33.79 -11.67 -9.60
C VAL A 2 -33.79 -13.09 -10.19
N ALA A 3 -34.00 -13.19 -11.50
CA ALA A 3 -33.90 -14.45 -12.23
C ALA A 3 -32.43 -14.82 -12.35
N GLY A 4 -31.98 -15.85 -11.64
CA GLY A 4 -30.64 -16.41 -11.77
C GLY A 4 -30.57 -17.29 -12.98
N THR A 5 -29.79 -16.88 -14.01
CA THR A 5 -29.39 -17.74 -15.09
C THR A 5 -28.24 -18.60 -14.61
N SER A 6 -28.49 -19.90 -14.42
CA SER A 6 -27.45 -20.90 -14.08
C SER A 6 -26.60 -21.14 -15.30
N PHE A 7 -25.36 -20.65 -15.31
CA PHE A 7 -24.36 -21.00 -16.31
C PHE A 7 -23.65 -22.28 -15.89
N PHE A 8 -23.88 -23.36 -16.59
CA PHE A 8 -23.09 -24.59 -16.45
C PHE A 8 -21.76 -24.38 -17.20
N LEU A 9 -20.68 -24.21 -16.48
CA LEU A 9 -19.33 -24.21 -17.07
C LEU A 9 -18.80 -25.64 -17.16
N PRO A 10 -18.20 -26.04 -18.29
CA PRO A 10 -17.58 -27.35 -18.41
C PRO A 10 -16.37 -27.45 -17.46
N SER A 11 -16.24 -28.59 -16.82
CA SER A 11 -15.16 -28.94 -15.90
C SER A 11 -13.81 -28.77 -16.58
N GLY A 12 -13.04 -27.74 -16.18
CA GLY A 12 -11.68 -27.55 -16.68
C GLY A 12 -11.26 -26.11 -17.02
N LEU A 13 -12.18 -25.16 -17.13
CA LEU A 13 -11.79 -23.76 -17.34
C LEU A 13 -11.52 -23.08 -15.99
N VAL A 14 -10.23 -22.91 -15.67
CA VAL A 14 -9.83 -21.98 -14.62
C VAL A 14 -9.95 -20.57 -15.19
N MET A 15 -11.03 -19.87 -14.86
CA MET A 15 -11.18 -18.46 -15.19
C MET A 15 -10.42 -17.64 -14.16
N SER A 16 -9.35 -16.99 -14.57
CA SER A 16 -8.71 -15.94 -13.78
C SER A 16 -9.36 -14.60 -14.12
N GLY A 17 -9.64 -13.78 -13.13
CA GLY A 17 -10.21 -12.47 -13.32
C GLY A 17 -9.63 -11.47 -12.33
N ASP A 18 -9.53 -10.20 -12.76
CA ASP A 18 -9.10 -9.10 -11.92
C ASP A 18 -10.31 -8.41 -11.30
N ILE A 19 -10.19 -8.03 -10.02
CA ILE A 19 -11.13 -7.14 -9.35
C ILE A 19 -10.52 -5.75 -9.32
N LYS A 20 -11.17 -4.79 -9.98
CA LYS A 20 -10.77 -3.39 -10.00
C LYS A 20 -11.86 -2.53 -9.37
N GLY A 21 -11.43 -1.54 -8.61
CA GLY A 21 -12.36 -0.63 -7.95
C GLY A 21 -11.69 0.59 -7.36
N LYS A 22 -12.49 1.43 -6.73
CA LYS A 22 -12.05 2.63 -6.04
C LYS A 22 -12.65 2.67 -4.66
N VAL A 23 -11.85 3.02 -3.66
CA VAL A 23 -12.32 3.28 -2.31
C VAL A 23 -12.67 4.76 -2.21
N LYS A 24 -13.89 5.06 -1.79
CA LYS A 24 -14.33 6.44 -1.57
C LYS A 24 -14.53 6.70 -0.08
N TYR A 25 -14.07 7.87 0.35
CA TYR A 25 -14.32 8.38 1.68
C TYR A 25 -15.55 9.29 1.66
N ASN A 26 -16.52 8.97 2.48
CA ASN A 26 -17.74 9.75 2.62
C ASN A 26 -17.73 10.47 3.98
N GLY A 27 -17.30 11.72 3.97
CA GLY A 27 -17.18 12.53 5.18
C GLY A 27 -16.22 13.70 5.01
N LYS A 28 -16.01 14.45 6.10
CA LYS A 28 -15.02 15.53 6.13
C LYS A 28 -13.64 14.93 6.39
N ALA A 29 -12.74 15.07 5.42
CA ALA A 29 -11.37 14.59 5.55
C ALA A 29 -10.66 15.28 6.71
N PRO A 30 -9.95 14.53 7.57
CA PRO A 30 -9.11 15.13 8.61
C PRO A 30 -7.96 15.90 7.96
N LYS A 31 -7.47 16.92 8.65
CA LYS A 31 -6.27 17.64 8.23
C LYS A 31 -5.04 16.77 8.56
N ASN A 32 -4.20 16.54 7.57
CA ASN A 32 -2.93 15.87 7.79
C ASN A 32 -2.01 16.75 8.63
N ARG A 33 -1.25 16.10 9.52
CA ARG A 33 -0.27 16.78 10.37
C ARG A 33 1.01 17.02 9.59
N PRO A 34 1.66 18.19 9.72
CA PRO A 34 2.99 18.39 9.17
C PRO A 34 3.98 17.44 9.88
N LEU A 35 4.90 16.90 9.11
CA LEU A 35 6.03 16.11 9.61
C LEU A 35 7.19 17.08 9.95
N ARG A 36 7.91 16.76 11.01
CA ARG A 36 9.13 17.50 11.38
C ARG A 36 10.30 16.86 10.65
N MET A 37 10.74 17.51 9.56
CA MET A 37 11.89 17.07 8.77
C MET A 37 13.21 17.72 9.24
N ASP A 38 13.14 18.67 10.15
CA ASP A 38 14.25 19.47 10.67
C ASP A 38 15.11 18.75 11.72
N ALA A 39 14.72 17.53 12.12
CA ALA A 39 15.48 16.72 13.07
C ALA A 39 16.83 16.22 12.49
N ASP A 40 16.92 16.09 11.17
CA ASP A 40 18.12 15.76 10.43
C ASP A 40 18.35 16.79 9.32
N PRO A 41 19.56 17.37 9.19
CA PRO A 41 19.85 18.39 8.17
C PRO A 41 19.61 17.92 6.73
N VAL A 42 19.89 16.64 6.42
CA VAL A 42 19.65 16.05 5.11
C VAL A 42 18.18 15.97 4.81
N CYS A 43 17.39 15.53 5.80
CA CYS A 43 15.93 15.48 5.68
C CYS A 43 15.34 16.87 5.51
N GLY A 44 15.77 17.84 6.30
CA GLY A 44 15.32 19.23 6.19
C GLY A 44 15.65 19.84 4.82
N ALA A 45 16.83 19.57 4.28
CA ALA A 45 17.28 20.10 2.99
C ALA A 45 16.63 19.40 1.78
N SER A 46 16.10 18.20 1.95
CA SER A 46 15.51 17.42 0.86
C SER A 46 14.12 17.91 0.42
N HIS A 47 13.50 18.81 1.17
CA HIS A 47 12.18 19.34 0.92
C HIS A 47 12.15 20.87 0.90
N SER A 48 11.69 21.43 -0.20
CA SER A 48 11.46 22.89 -0.32
C SER A 48 10.16 23.37 0.35
N GLU A 49 9.23 22.45 0.59
CA GLU A 49 7.93 22.71 1.18
C GLU A 49 7.68 21.80 2.40
N LYS A 50 6.67 22.18 3.18
CA LYS A 50 6.24 21.36 4.32
C LYS A 50 5.73 20.00 3.86
N VAL A 51 6.27 18.96 4.43
CA VAL A 51 5.82 17.58 4.25
C VAL A 51 4.71 17.28 5.25
N PHE A 52 3.67 16.60 4.79
CA PHE A 52 2.56 16.20 5.63
C PHE A 52 2.47 14.69 5.76
N SER A 53 1.92 14.24 6.88
CA SER A 53 1.66 12.82 7.10
C SER A 53 0.75 12.25 6.01
N GLU A 54 1.10 11.08 5.50
CA GLU A 54 0.32 10.35 4.51
C GLU A 54 -0.66 9.34 5.14
N SER A 55 -0.86 9.41 6.45
CA SER A 55 -1.77 8.50 7.17
C SER A 55 -3.22 8.55 6.69
N PHE A 56 -3.58 9.62 5.97
CA PHE A 56 -4.88 9.76 5.34
C PHE A 56 -4.76 10.57 4.05
N LYS A 57 -4.86 9.89 2.90
CA LYS A 57 -4.75 10.50 1.57
C LYS A 57 -6.08 10.40 0.84
N VAL A 58 -6.77 11.52 0.70
CA VAL A 58 -8.00 11.64 -0.08
C VAL A 58 -7.84 12.76 -1.11
N ASN A 59 -8.25 12.50 -2.34
CA ASN A 59 -8.22 13.53 -3.38
C ASN A 59 -9.51 14.36 -3.40
N SER A 60 -9.56 15.36 -4.29
CA SER A 60 -10.72 16.25 -4.45
C SER A 60 -12.02 15.55 -4.88
N LYS A 61 -11.91 14.31 -5.42
CA LYS A 61 -13.06 13.48 -5.81
C LYS A 61 -13.51 12.53 -4.69
N GLY A 62 -12.90 12.63 -3.50
CA GLY A 62 -13.17 11.75 -2.36
C GLY A 62 -12.57 10.35 -2.52
N GLU A 63 -11.67 10.12 -3.46
CA GLU A 63 -11.02 8.82 -3.61
C GLU A 63 -9.90 8.71 -2.58
N LEU A 64 -9.95 7.62 -1.80
CA LEU A 64 -9.01 7.33 -0.72
C LEU A 64 -7.88 6.43 -1.24
N ALA A 65 -6.66 6.87 -1.06
CA ALA A 65 -5.45 6.10 -1.36
C ALA A 65 -4.98 5.28 -0.14
N GLU A 66 -3.95 4.48 -0.33
CA GLU A 66 -3.28 3.69 0.70
C GLU A 66 -4.23 2.70 1.41
N CYS A 67 -5.19 2.14 0.66
CA CYS A 67 -6.15 1.17 1.15
C CYS A 67 -5.79 -0.24 0.68
N ILE A 68 -5.75 -1.19 1.61
CA ILE A 68 -5.65 -2.61 1.28
C ILE A 68 -7.07 -3.20 1.18
N VAL A 69 -7.40 -3.72 0.01
CA VAL A 69 -8.64 -4.46 -0.23
C VAL A 69 -8.28 -5.92 -0.47
N TYR A 70 -8.91 -6.82 0.26
CA TYR A 70 -8.60 -8.26 0.17
C TYR A 70 -9.86 -9.11 0.19
N LEU A 71 -9.75 -10.31 -0.41
CA LEU A 71 -10.81 -11.30 -0.40
C LEU A 71 -10.69 -12.19 0.85
N ARG A 72 -11.80 -12.39 1.56
CA ARG A 72 -11.86 -13.33 2.70
C ARG A 72 -12.39 -14.69 2.23
N GLY A 73 -11.84 -15.76 2.82
CA GLY A 73 -12.32 -17.13 2.57
C GLY A 73 -11.92 -17.69 1.21
N VAL A 74 -11.07 -17.01 0.45
CA VAL A 74 -10.53 -17.50 -0.81
C VAL A 74 -9.15 -18.12 -0.55
N LYS A 75 -8.96 -19.36 -1.00
CA LYS A 75 -7.63 -19.98 -1.00
C LYS A 75 -6.84 -19.49 -2.22
N TYR A 76 -5.68 -18.95 -1.97
CA TYR A 76 -4.73 -18.63 -3.03
C TYR A 76 -3.89 -19.86 -3.34
N ASN A 77 -3.95 -20.33 -4.60
CA ASN A 77 -3.20 -21.50 -5.07
C ASN A 77 -2.01 -21.11 -5.97
N GLY A 78 -1.72 -19.81 -6.09
CA GLY A 78 -0.56 -19.31 -6.84
C GLY A 78 0.74 -19.50 -6.07
N GLY A 79 1.85 -19.41 -6.79
CA GLY A 79 3.20 -19.43 -6.21
C GLY A 79 3.54 -18.10 -5.51
N ILE A 80 4.64 -18.12 -4.76
CA ILE A 80 5.22 -16.90 -4.20
C ILE A 80 5.80 -16.08 -5.36
N PRO A 81 5.49 -14.78 -5.46
CA PRO A 81 6.09 -13.90 -6.47
C PRO A 81 7.63 -13.93 -6.37
N LYS A 82 8.30 -14.03 -7.50
CA LYS A 82 9.77 -14.01 -7.56
C LYS A 82 10.35 -12.61 -7.44
N GLU A 83 9.57 -11.60 -7.77
CA GLU A 83 9.97 -10.21 -7.66
C GLU A 83 9.87 -9.75 -6.21
N ALA A 84 10.93 -9.13 -5.72
CA ALA A 84 10.92 -8.54 -4.39
C ALA A 84 9.99 -7.32 -4.33
N VAL A 85 9.31 -7.14 -3.21
CA VAL A 85 8.68 -5.85 -2.91
C VAL A 85 9.76 -4.86 -2.53
N VAL A 86 9.78 -3.67 -3.15
CA VAL A 86 10.75 -2.63 -2.85
C VAL A 86 10.15 -1.61 -1.91
N LEU A 87 10.81 -1.37 -0.78
CA LEU A 87 10.54 -0.28 0.15
C LEU A 87 11.71 0.70 0.09
N ASP A 88 11.51 1.84 -0.56
CA ASP A 88 12.55 2.85 -0.69
C ASP A 88 12.38 3.95 0.37
N GLN A 89 13.50 4.40 0.91
CA GLN A 89 13.62 5.55 1.80
C GLN A 89 14.22 6.69 0.98
N LYS A 90 13.38 7.64 0.60
CA LYS A 90 13.76 8.78 -0.22
C LYS A 90 13.10 10.05 0.28
N GLY A 91 13.89 11.10 0.46
CA GLY A 91 13.43 12.33 1.10
C GLY A 91 12.98 12.10 2.56
N CYS A 92 13.62 11.12 3.23
CA CYS A 92 13.28 10.69 4.59
C CYS A 92 11.84 10.21 4.75
N ILE A 93 11.27 9.67 3.69
CA ILE A 93 9.93 9.08 3.64
C ILE A 93 10.04 7.67 3.08
N TYR A 94 9.26 6.75 3.64
CA TYR A 94 9.14 5.40 3.11
C TYR A 94 8.14 5.35 1.96
N THR A 95 8.55 4.78 0.82
CA THR A 95 7.70 4.63 -0.36
C THR A 95 7.80 3.20 -0.91
N PRO A 96 6.67 2.52 -1.12
CA PRO A 96 5.29 2.93 -0.86
C PRO A 96 4.96 2.97 0.63
N HIS A 97 4.02 3.82 1.05
CA HIS A 97 3.60 3.93 2.44
C HIS A 97 2.80 2.70 2.92
N VAL A 98 2.02 2.11 2.03
CA VAL A 98 1.24 0.88 2.27
C VAL A 98 1.44 -0.08 1.10
N PHE A 99 1.75 -1.33 1.40
CA PHE A 99 1.89 -2.39 0.39
C PHE A 99 1.51 -3.76 0.93
N GLY A 100 1.16 -4.67 0.02
CA GLY A 100 0.98 -6.08 0.33
C GLY A 100 2.25 -6.87 0.02
N ILE A 101 2.55 -7.85 0.84
CA ILE A 101 3.62 -8.80 0.62
C ILE A 101 3.14 -10.21 0.96
N GLN A 102 3.49 -11.19 0.15
CA GLN A 102 3.16 -12.58 0.43
C GLN A 102 4.18 -13.19 1.38
N ALA A 103 3.73 -14.06 2.29
CA ALA A 103 4.65 -14.79 3.15
C ALA A 103 5.66 -15.59 2.33
N GLY A 104 6.95 -15.38 2.58
CA GLY A 104 8.06 -15.96 1.83
C GLY A 104 8.51 -15.14 0.60
N GLN A 105 7.85 -14.05 0.26
CA GLN A 105 8.32 -13.10 -0.75
C GLN A 105 9.40 -12.19 -0.17
N ASP A 106 10.41 -11.86 -0.97
CA ASP A 106 11.48 -10.98 -0.56
C ASP A 106 11.02 -9.53 -0.42
N LEU A 107 11.55 -8.85 0.59
CA LEU A 107 11.43 -7.40 0.78
C LEU A 107 12.80 -6.76 0.59
N LEU A 108 12.95 -5.97 -0.47
CA LEU A 108 14.14 -5.17 -0.70
C LEU A 108 13.98 -3.79 -0.05
N VAL A 109 14.75 -3.53 0.99
CA VAL A 109 14.81 -2.21 1.61
C VAL A 109 15.93 -1.41 0.97
N LYS A 110 15.58 -0.28 0.38
CA LYS A 110 16.50 0.63 -0.30
C LYS A 110 16.61 1.94 0.46
N ASN A 111 17.81 2.47 0.60
CA ASN A 111 18.05 3.83 1.09
C ASN A 111 18.54 4.69 -0.09
N SER A 112 17.75 5.65 -0.51
CA SER A 112 18.06 6.61 -1.59
C SER A 112 18.40 8.00 -1.08
N ASP A 113 18.59 8.15 0.24
CA ASP A 113 19.00 9.39 0.89
C ASP A 113 20.49 9.34 1.26
N ALA A 114 21.10 10.51 1.46
CA ALA A 114 22.48 10.65 1.91
C ALA A 114 22.63 10.63 3.45
N THR A 115 21.66 10.05 4.14
CA THR A 115 21.67 9.86 5.60
C THR A 115 21.28 8.44 5.96
N LEU A 116 21.55 8.02 7.20
CA LEU A 116 21.20 6.70 7.69
C LEU A 116 19.74 6.65 8.11
N HIS A 117 19.07 5.57 7.74
CA HIS A 117 17.73 5.27 8.16
C HIS A 117 17.66 3.91 8.82
N ASN A 118 16.73 3.72 9.74
CA ASN A 118 16.47 2.47 10.42
C ASN A 118 15.14 1.86 9.98
N ILE A 119 15.13 0.55 9.79
CA ILE A 119 13.92 -0.23 9.61
C ILE A 119 13.70 -1.07 10.87
N HIS A 120 12.52 -0.91 11.46
CA HIS A 120 12.11 -1.73 12.60
C HIS A 120 10.76 -2.36 12.31
N SER A 121 10.75 -3.69 12.16
CA SER A 121 9.52 -4.44 12.00
C SER A 121 8.82 -4.62 13.34
N MET A 122 7.56 -4.20 13.44
CA MET A 122 6.73 -4.36 14.62
C MET A 122 5.46 -5.17 14.29
N PRO A 123 5.58 -6.50 14.12
CA PRO A 123 4.43 -7.33 13.77
C PRO A 123 3.44 -7.38 14.94
N LYS A 124 2.14 -7.28 14.65
CA LYS A 124 1.08 -7.39 15.65
C LYS A 124 0.89 -8.83 16.15
N LYS A 125 1.32 -9.80 15.35
CA LYS A 125 1.35 -11.22 15.69
C LYS A 125 2.71 -11.80 15.29
N LYS A 126 3.31 -12.57 16.17
CA LYS A 126 4.47 -13.39 15.87
C LYS A 126 4.03 -14.72 15.26
#